data_c3e4125d36e229a1373d5d24cce54f1b
#
_entry.id   c3e4125d36e229a1373d5d24cce54f1b
#
_cell.length_a   1.000
_cell.length_b   1.000
_cell.length_c   1.000
_cell.angle_alpha   90.00
_cell.angle_beta   90.00
_cell.angle_gamma   90.00
#
_symmetry.space_group_name_H-M   'P 1'
#
loop_
_entity.id
_entity.type
_entity.pdbx_description
1 polymer ?
#
loop_
_entity_poly.entity_id
_entity_poly.type
_entity_poly.pdbx_seq_one_letter_code
_entity_poly.pdbx_strand_id
1 'polypeptide(L)'
;MDPLDDFDRRTVMHDDRTFAVYVAGDGPAVLVLPEMPGITPDVARFARWVRDAGLSAWIPSLFGVDGADPSMERTIESMGSPCVRREFEAFATGAGSPMVSWLRHLAGVAHAECGGPGIGVIGMCFTGNFALAMAIDPTVLAPVMSQPSLPLDDPAGTFIADDDLVAIRARLDRDDVEVRAYRFEGDTYCQAARFDALSSALGDRFRPTVLPDDAAGEVGWVGVPHSVVTTSLVDEHGELTAAVRDEIIEFFATSLGIPAI
;
A
#
# COMPACT_ATOMS: atom_id res chain seq x y z
N MET A 1 -8.98 6.19 -18.77
CA MET A 1 -8.95 4.72 -18.51
C MET A 1 -7.65 4.13 -19.01
N ASP A 2 -6.92 3.39 -18.17
CA ASP A 2 -5.66 2.71 -18.50
C ASP A 2 -5.96 1.27 -18.95
N PRO A 3 -5.48 0.79 -20.12
CA PRO A 3 -5.77 -0.55 -20.59
C PRO A 3 -5.01 -1.66 -19.87
N LEU A 4 -3.96 -1.32 -19.11
CA LEU A 4 -3.08 -2.27 -18.41
C LEU A 4 -2.43 -3.33 -19.32
N ASP A 5 -2.29 -3.05 -20.64
CA ASP A 5 -1.82 -4.02 -21.65
C ASP A 5 -0.34 -4.37 -21.51
N ASP A 6 0.42 -3.57 -20.77
CA ASP A 6 1.83 -3.79 -20.45
C ASP A 6 2.05 -4.62 -19.17
N PHE A 7 0.96 -5.11 -18.57
CA PHE A 7 0.97 -6.04 -17.46
C PHE A 7 0.45 -7.42 -17.86
N ASP A 8 1.12 -8.46 -17.39
CA ASP A 8 0.61 -9.83 -17.50
C ASP A 8 -0.50 -10.06 -16.46
N ARG A 9 -1.72 -10.33 -16.91
CA ARG A 9 -2.87 -10.56 -16.05
C ARG A 9 -2.98 -12.02 -15.66
N ARG A 10 -2.84 -12.30 -14.38
CA ARG A 10 -2.91 -13.65 -13.78
C ARG A 10 -4.09 -13.76 -12.82
N THR A 11 -4.35 -14.98 -12.38
CA THR A 11 -5.35 -15.25 -11.34
C THR A 11 -4.68 -16.03 -10.21
N VAL A 12 -4.81 -15.54 -8.98
CA VAL A 12 -4.29 -16.20 -7.78
C VAL A 12 -5.44 -16.55 -6.86
N MET A 13 -5.48 -17.82 -6.45
CA MET A 13 -6.49 -18.36 -5.54
C MET A 13 -5.86 -18.78 -4.22
N HIS A 14 -6.50 -18.41 -3.12
CA HIS A 14 -6.15 -18.87 -1.78
C HIS A 14 -7.44 -18.98 -0.95
N ASP A 15 -7.65 -20.13 -0.33
CA ASP A 15 -8.90 -20.50 0.34
C ASP A 15 -10.11 -20.32 -0.60
N ASP A 16 -11.13 -19.59 -0.19
CA ASP A 16 -12.33 -19.28 -0.96
C ASP A 16 -12.23 -17.99 -1.79
N ARG A 17 -11.03 -17.38 -1.86
CA ARG A 17 -10.78 -16.09 -2.53
C ARG A 17 -9.95 -16.25 -3.78
N THR A 18 -10.41 -15.56 -4.81
CA THR A 18 -9.73 -15.51 -6.10
C THR A 18 -9.71 -14.09 -6.62
N PHE A 19 -8.49 -13.55 -6.83
CA PHE A 19 -8.32 -12.22 -7.40
C PHE A 19 -7.44 -12.27 -8.65
N ALA A 20 -7.70 -11.35 -9.56
CA ALA A 20 -6.76 -11.06 -10.64
C ALA A 20 -5.55 -10.31 -10.07
N VAL A 21 -4.39 -10.54 -10.65
CA VAL A 21 -3.15 -9.84 -10.32
C VAL A 21 -2.48 -9.42 -11.61
N TYR A 22 -2.10 -8.15 -11.71
CA TYR A 22 -1.37 -7.61 -12.84
C TYR A 22 0.11 -7.53 -12.50
N VAL A 23 0.95 -8.13 -13.34
CA VAL A 23 2.38 -8.30 -13.07
C VAL A 23 3.21 -7.73 -14.21
N ALA A 24 4.24 -6.93 -13.88
CA ALA A 24 5.21 -6.44 -14.85
C ALA A 24 6.59 -6.28 -14.22
N GLY A 25 7.65 -6.64 -14.96
CA GLY A 25 9.05 -6.58 -14.52
C GLY A 25 9.63 -7.95 -14.18
N ASP A 26 10.95 -8.01 -14.01
CA ASP A 26 11.71 -9.26 -13.86
C ASP A 26 12.59 -9.32 -12.59
N GLY A 27 12.56 -8.27 -11.75
CA GLY A 27 13.30 -8.19 -10.49
C GLY A 27 12.54 -8.73 -9.29
N PRO A 28 13.07 -8.53 -8.06
CA PRO A 28 12.36 -8.85 -6.83
C PRO A 28 10.98 -8.20 -6.75
N ALA A 29 10.02 -8.90 -6.13
CA ALA A 29 8.63 -8.48 -6.15
C ALA A 29 8.33 -7.30 -5.24
N VAL A 30 7.47 -6.39 -5.71
CA VAL A 30 6.80 -5.36 -4.91
C VAL A 30 5.30 -5.48 -5.12
N LEU A 31 4.55 -5.72 -4.04
CA LEU A 31 3.09 -5.67 -4.07
C LEU A 31 2.63 -4.21 -3.99
N VAL A 32 1.93 -3.76 -5.02
CA VAL A 32 1.33 -2.42 -5.10
C VAL A 32 -0.17 -2.56 -4.80
N LEU A 33 -0.55 -2.32 -3.55
CA LEU A 33 -1.94 -2.46 -3.12
C LEU A 33 -2.71 -1.18 -3.43
N PRO A 34 -3.75 -1.25 -4.28
CA PRO A 34 -4.44 -0.07 -4.77
C PRO A 34 -5.25 0.63 -3.68
N GLU A 35 -5.38 1.95 -3.81
CA GLU A 35 -6.36 2.73 -3.07
C GLU A 35 -7.77 2.60 -3.66
N MET A 36 -8.78 3.15 -2.99
CA MET A 36 -10.12 3.27 -3.56
C MET A 36 -10.12 4.27 -4.74
N PRO A 37 -10.78 3.96 -5.84
CA PRO A 37 -11.73 2.85 -6.05
C PRO A 37 -11.13 1.56 -6.61
N GLY A 38 -9.81 1.40 -6.72
CA GLY A 38 -9.15 0.22 -7.29
C GLY A 38 -7.91 0.56 -8.10
N ILE A 39 -7.58 -0.23 -9.11
CA ILE A 39 -6.44 0.03 -9.99
C ILE A 39 -6.79 1.17 -10.94
N THR A 40 -6.45 2.40 -10.54
CA THR A 40 -6.61 3.60 -11.37
C THR A 40 -5.40 3.78 -12.30
N PRO A 41 -5.48 4.69 -13.30
CA PRO A 41 -4.31 5.04 -14.11
C PRO A 41 -3.10 5.50 -13.28
N ASP A 42 -3.34 6.20 -12.15
CA ASP A 42 -2.27 6.66 -11.26
C ASP A 42 -1.62 5.51 -10.49
N VAL A 43 -2.40 4.54 -10.01
CA VAL A 43 -1.87 3.32 -9.39
C VAL A 43 -1.05 2.51 -10.40
N ALA A 44 -1.53 2.38 -11.64
CA ALA A 44 -0.80 1.71 -12.71
C ALA A 44 0.50 2.46 -13.06
N ARG A 45 0.47 3.79 -13.08
CA ARG A 45 1.65 4.64 -13.27
C ARG A 45 2.69 4.40 -12.18
N PHE A 46 2.28 4.37 -10.91
CA PHE A 46 3.19 4.07 -9.81
C PHE A 46 3.84 2.68 -9.96
N ALA A 47 3.06 1.67 -10.32
CA ALA A 47 3.58 0.33 -10.56
C ALA A 47 4.59 0.27 -11.73
N ARG A 48 4.40 1.10 -12.77
CA ARG A 48 5.39 1.22 -13.86
C ARG A 48 6.71 1.80 -13.37
N TRP A 49 6.70 2.80 -12.48
CA TRP A 49 7.94 3.31 -11.89
C TRP A 49 8.66 2.24 -11.04
N VAL A 50 7.91 1.42 -10.30
CA VAL A 50 8.48 0.27 -9.59
C VAL A 50 9.15 -0.70 -10.58
N ARG A 51 8.46 -1.07 -11.66
CA ARG A 51 9.02 -1.93 -12.73
C ARG A 51 10.28 -1.31 -13.36
N ASP A 52 10.21 -0.04 -13.71
CA ASP A 52 11.28 0.66 -14.43
C ASP A 52 12.54 0.85 -13.56
N ALA A 53 12.40 0.71 -12.24
CA ALA A 53 13.50 0.63 -11.29
C ALA A 53 14.15 -0.77 -11.18
N GLY A 54 13.80 -1.71 -12.06
CA GLY A 54 14.36 -3.07 -12.08
C GLY A 54 13.73 -4.05 -11.08
N LEU A 55 12.52 -3.73 -10.61
CA LEU A 55 11.71 -4.55 -9.73
C LEU A 55 10.56 -5.21 -10.50
N SER A 56 9.86 -6.14 -9.88
CA SER A 56 8.63 -6.72 -10.43
C SER A 56 7.42 -6.18 -9.67
N ALA A 57 6.60 -5.37 -10.33
CA ALA A 57 5.38 -4.81 -9.74
C ALA A 57 4.22 -5.82 -9.85
N TRP A 58 3.57 -6.08 -8.73
CA TRP A 58 2.42 -6.99 -8.60
C TRP A 58 1.22 -6.22 -8.04
N ILE A 59 0.21 -6.00 -8.87
CA ILE A 59 -0.97 -5.20 -8.50
C ILE A 59 -2.18 -6.13 -8.37
N PRO A 60 -2.65 -6.47 -7.15
CA PRO A 60 -3.86 -7.25 -6.99
C PRO A 60 -5.12 -6.40 -7.27
N SER A 61 -6.05 -6.93 -8.05
CA SER A 61 -7.38 -6.35 -8.30
C SER A 61 -8.31 -6.70 -7.14
N LEU A 62 -8.26 -5.91 -6.08
CA LEU A 62 -8.99 -6.16 -4.83
C LEU A 62 -10.43 -5.68 -4.89
N PHE A 63 -10.70 -4.62 -5.63
CA PHE A 63 -12.00 -3.97 -5.76
C PHE A 63 -12.04 -3.04 -6.99
N GLY A 64 -13.25 -2.63 -7.37
CA GLY A 64 -13.49 -1.67 -8.45
C GLY A 64 -13.37 -2.25 -9.86
N VAL A 65 -13.12 -1.37 -10.80
CA VAL A 65 -12.94 -1.68 -12.22
C VAL A 65 -11.51 -1.33 -12.62
N ASP A 66 -10.75 -2.32 -13.02
CA ASP A 66 -9.34 -2.19 -13.33
C ASP A 66 -9.09 -1.18 -14.46
N GLY A 67 -8.13 -0.28 -14.25
CA GLY A 67 -7.75 0.78 -15.18
C GLY A 67 -8.73 1.95 -15.27
N ALA A 68 -9.85 1.93 -14.53
CA ALA A 68 -10.84 3.00 -14.59
C ALA A 68 -10.35 4.28 -13.90
N ASP A 69 -10.76 5.44 -14.46
CA ASP A 69 -10.51 6.73 -13.82
C ASP A 69 -11.23 6.81 -12.47
N PRO A 70 -10.61 7.42 -11.44
CA PRO A 70 -11.20 7.51 -10.11
C PRO A 70 -12.41 8.44 -10.10
N SER A 71 -13.44 8.10 -9.32
CA SER A 71 -14.59 8.95 -9.08
C SER A 71 -15.25 8.62 -7.74
N MET A 72 -16.02 9.56 -7.20
CA MET A 72 -16.82 9.36 -5.99
C MET A 72 -17.79 8.18 -6.15
N GLU A 73 -18.48 8.08 -7.29
CA GLU A 73 -19.43 7.00 -7.58
C GLU A 73 -18.75 5.62 -7.48
N ARG A 74 -17.61 5.43 -8.17
CA ARG A 74 -16.85 4.19 -8.13
C ARG A 74 -16.33 3.86 -6.75
N THR A 75 -15.96 4.88 -5.97
CA THR A 75 -15.51 4.68 -4.59
C THR A 75 -16.64 4.17 -3.71
N ILE A 76 -17.85 4.75 -3.81
CA ILE A 76 -19.02 4.28 -3.08
C ILE A 76 -19.38 2.84 -3.46
N GLU A 77 -19.32 2.49 -4.75
CA GLU A 77 -19.56 1.13 -5.23
C GLU A 77 -18.51 0.15 -4.65
N SER A 78 -17.22 0.51 -4.69
CA SER A 78 -16.13 -0.33 -4.15
C SER A 78 -16.26 -0.52 -2.64
N MET A 79 -16.57 0.53 -1.88
CA MET A 79 -16.83 0.46 -0.44
C MET A 79 -18.03 -0.42 -0.09
N GLY A 80 -19.04 -0.43 -0.95
CA GLY A 80 -20.23 -1.28 -0.80
C GLY A 80 -20.03 -2.74 -1.21
N SER A 81 -18.86 -3.10 -1.73
CA SER A 81 -18.60 -4.46 -2.23
C SER A 81 -18.60 -5.51 -1.11
N PRO A 82 -19.01 -6.76 -1.39
CA PRO A 82 -18.98 -7.83 -0.39
C PRO A 82 -17.61 -8.08 0.22
N CYS A 83 -16.54 -7.94 -0.57
CA CYS A 83 -15.17 -8.13 -0.09
C CYS A 83 -14.81 -7.10 0.97
N VAL A 84 -15.07 -5.82 0.71
CA VAL A 84 -14.78 -4.72 1.64
C VAL A 84 -15.64 -4.84 2.91
N ARG A 85 -16.92 -5.18 2.79
CA ARG A 85 -17.80 -5.41 3.95
C ARG A 85 -17.29 -6.50 4.87
N ARG A 86 -16.81 -7.62 4.32
CA ARG A 86 -16.22 -8.71 5.10
C ARG A 86 -14.96 -8.29 5.86
N GLU A 87 -14.17 -7.36 5.35
CA GLU A 87 -13.02 -6.81 6.07
C GLU A 87 -13.45 -5.99 7.28
N PHE A 88 -14.46 -5.14 7.13
CA PHE A 88 -15.01 -4.40 8.27
C PHE A 88 -15.64 -5.31 9.32
N GLU A 89 -16.37 -6.36 8.91
CA GLU A 89 -16.93 -7.36 9.81
C GLU A 89 -15.83 -8.14 10.56
N ALA A 90 -14.78 -8.55 9.86
CA ALA A 90 -13.64 -9.25 10.46
C ALA A 90 -12.95 -8.36 11.51
N PHE A 91 -12.70 -7.11 11.19
CA PHE A 91 -12.14 -6.16 12.14
C PHE A 91 -13.04 -5.93 13.36
N ALA A 92 -14.33 -5.66 13.14
CA ALA A 92 -15.30 -5.42 14.21
C ALA A 92 -15.46 -6.61 15.19
N THR A 93 -15.20 -7.83 14.72
CA THR A 93 -15.29 -9.06 15.52
C THR A 93 -13.95 -9.53 16.08
N GLY A 94 -12.85 -8.82 15.78
CA GLY A 94 -11.49 -9.25 16.14
C GLY A 94 -11.02 -10.50 15.39
N ALA A 95 -11.70 -10.86 14.31
CA ALA A 95 -11.24 -11.93 13.42
C ALA A 95 -10.09 -11.41 12.53
N GLY A 96 -9.17 -12.29 12.17
CA GLY A 96 -8.09 -11.94 11.24
C GLY A 96 -8.66 -11.50 9.88
N SER A 97 -8.05 -10.48 9.26
CA SER A 97 -8.46 -9.97 7.94
C SER A 97 -8.31 -11.06 6.86
N PRO A 98 -9.40 -11.50 6.20
CA PRO A 98 -9.30 -12.48 5.12
C PRO A 98 -8.56 -11.93 3.90
N MET A 99 -8.59 -10.62 3.67
CA MET A 99 -7.85 -9.97 2.58
C MET A 99 -6.35 -9.96 2.89
N VAL A 100 -5.94 -9.64 4.12
CA VAL A 100 -4.54 -9.71 4.55
C VAL A 100 -4.01 -11.16 4.47
N SER A 101 -4.82 -12.16 4.83
CA SER A 101 -4.45 -13.58 4.67
C SER A 101 -4.15 -13.91 3.21
N TRP A 102 -5.04 -13.50 2.29
CA TRP A 102 -4.84 -13.70 0.86
C TRP A 102 -3.61 -12.94 0.34
N LEU A 103 -3.40 -11.69 0.78
CA LEU A 103 -2.24 -10.87 0.39
C LEU A 103 -0.92 -11.48 0.87
N ARG A 104 -0.88 -12.08 2.06
CA ARG A 104 0.30 -12.81 2.54
C ARG A 104 0.58 -14.07 1.72
N HIS A 105 -0.46 -14.78 1.28
CA HIS A 105 -0.29 -15.87 0.31
C HIS A 105 0.28 -15.35 -1.01
N LEU A 106 -0.26 -14.25 -1.55
CA LEU A 106 0.27 -13.61 -2.76
C LEU A 106 1.74 -13.21 -2.60
N ALA A 107 2.12 -12.68 -1.44
CA ALA A 107 3.51 -12.35 -1.12
C ALA A 107 4.44 -13.57 -1.25
N GLY A 108 4.03 -14.73 -0.71
CA GLY A 108 4.76 -15.97 -0.86
C GLY A 108 4.88 -16.45 -2.31
N VAL A 109 3.80 -16.34 -3.10
CA VAL A 109 3.80 -16.66 -4.53
C VAL A 109 4.75 -15.75 -5.30
N ALA A 110 4.65 -14.44 -5.08
CA ALA A 110 5.50 -13.45 -5.75
C ALA A 110 6.98 -13.63 -5.40
N HIS A 111 7.30 -13.85 -4.12
CA HIS A 111 8.68 -14.11 -3.69
C HIS A 111 9.23 -15.41 -4.29
N ALA A 112 8.44 -16.48 -4.31
CA ALA A 112 8.88 -17.76 -4.89
C ALA A 112 9.16 -17.65 -6.40
N GLU A 113 8.41 -16.83 -7.11
CA GLU A 113 8.56 -16.63 -8.55
C GLU A 113 9.69 -15.66 -8.88
N CYS A 114 9.76 -14.51 -8.21
CA CYS A 114 10.72 -13.44 -8.50
C CYS A 114 12.08 -13.65 -7.82
N GLY A 115 12.13 -14.44 -6.74
CA GLY A 115 13.36 -14.62 -5.95
C GLY A 115 13.76 -13.37 -5.18
N GLY A 116 15.06 -13.22 -4.92
CA GLY A 116 15.62 -12.12 -4.12
C GLY A 116 15.55 -12.40 -2.61
N PRO A 117 15.92 -11.42 -1.77
CA PRO A 117 15.96 -11.60 -0.32
C PRO A 117 14.56 -11.60 0.33
N GLY A 118 13.58 -11.05 -0.34
CA GLY A 118 12.19 -10.89 0.10
C GLY A 118 11.39 -10.03 -0.87
N ILE A 119 10.34 -9.38 -0.38
CA ILE A 119 9.46 -8.52 -1.16
C ILE A 119 9.29 -7.13 -0.53
N GLY A 120 8.95 -6.15 -1.37
CA GLY A 120 8.37 -4.89 -0.93
C GLY A 120 6.84 -4.93 -0.92
N VAL A 121 6.22 -4.06 -0.16
CA VAL A 121 4.78 -3.84 -0.21
C VAL A 121 4.47 -2.37 0.03
N ILE A 122 3.64 -1.78 -0.82
CA ILE A 122 3.03 -0.48 -0.56
C ILE A 122 1.52 -0.64 -0.51
N GLY A 123 0.91 -0.13 0.56
CA GLY A 123 -0.53 0.03 0.65
C GLY A 123 -0.89 1.52 0.64
N MET A 124 -1.95 1.85 -0.09
CA MET A 124 -2.40 3.23 -0.30
C MET A 124 -3.81 3.40 0.26
N CYS A 125 -4.07 4.49 1.01
CA CYS A 125 -5.37 4.81 1.56
C CYS A 125 -5.98 3.62 2.34
N PHE A 126 -7.06 3.03 1.84
CA PHE A 126 -7.73 1.86 2.40
C PHE A 126 -6.77 0.69 2.68
N THR A 127 -5.84 0.42 1.78
CA THR A 127 -4.90 -0.70 1.90
C THR A 127 -3.62 -0.34 2.65
N GLY A 128 -3.44 0.91 3.06
CA GLY A 128 -2.26 1.36 3.79
C GLY A 128 -1.98 0.53 5.05
N ASN A 129 -3.03 0.25 5.82
CA ASN A 129 -2.91 -0.58 7.04
C ASN A 129 -2.65 -2.06 6.73
N PHE A 130 -3.03 -2.54 5.54
CA PHE A 130 -2.73 -3.93 5.13
C PHE A 130 -1.24 -4.13 4.89
N ALA A 131 -0.53 -3.13 4.35
CA ALA A 131 0.92 -3.20 4.20
C ALA A 131 1.61 -3.40 5.55
N LEU A 132 1.16 -2.71 6.61
CA LEU A 132 1.68 -2.92 7.95
C LEU A 132 1.30 -4.29 8.51
N ALA A 133 0.04 -4.74 8.34
CA ALA A 133 -0.39 -6.05 8.79
C ALA A 133 0.39 -7.21 8.10
N MET A 134 0.84 -6.99 6.87
CA MET A 134 1.71 -7.94 6.15
C MET A 134 3.14 -7.95 6.69
N ALA A 135 3.58 -6.89 7.36
CA ALA A 135 4.95 -6.78 7.88
C ALA A 135 5.27 -7.79 9.01
N ILE A 136 4.30 -8.53 9.51
CA ILE A 136 4.54 -9.69 10.38
C ILE A 136 5.20 -10.85 9.63
N ASP A 137 5.03 -10.93 8.31
CA ASP A 137 5.63 -11.97 7.49
C ASP A 137 7.13 -11.68 7.26
N PRO A 138 8.04 -12.65 7.52
CA PRO A 138 9.46 -12.43 7.35
C PRO A 138 9.91 -12.16 5.91
N THR A 139 9.09 -12.48 4.92
CA THR A 139 9.39 -12.17 3.51
C THR A 139 9.22 -10.69 3.17
N VAL A 140 8.45 -9.92 3.96
CA VAL A 140 8.22 -8.49 3.74
C VAL A 140 9.37 -7.68 4.32
N LEU A 141 10.27 -7.18 3.48
CA LEU A 141 11.46 -6.43 3.87
C LEU A 141 11.31 -4.91 3.74
N ALA A 142 10.39 -4.46 2.90
CA ALA A 142 10.17 -3.04 2.66
C ALA A 142 8.67 -2.69 2.73
N PRO A 143 8.07 -2.62 3.93
CA PRO A 143 6.68 -2.20 4.09
C PRO A 143 6.53 -0.68 4.03
N VAL A 144 5.60 -0.20 3.18
CA VAL A 144 5.29 1.22 2.99
C VAL A 144 3.79 1.46 3.16
N MET A 145 3.46 2.46 3.96
CA MET A 145 2.09 2.93 4.20
C MET A 145 1.92 4.32 3.58
N SER A 146 1.25 4.42 2.43
CA SER A 146 0.88 5.71 1.87
C SER A 146 -0.52 6.08 2.35
N GLN A 147 -0.65 7.20 3.08
CA GLN A 147 -1.88 7.75 3.67
C GLN A 147 -2.88 6.68 4.20
N PRO A 148 -2.50 5.83 5.17
CA PRO A 148 -3.35 4.77 5.69
C PRO A 148 -4.64 5.34 6.31
N SER A 149 -5.83 4.90 5.82
CA SER A 149 -7.09 5.56 6.13
C SER A 149 -8.04 4.74 7.01
N LEU A 150 -7.69 3.51 7.38
CA LEU A 150 -8.56 2.68 8.21
C LEU A 150 -8.18 2.73 9.71
N PRO A 151 -9.16 2.66 10.61
CA PRO A 151 -10.59 2.78 10.37
C PRO A 151 -11.01 4.24 10.10
N LEU A 152 -12.11 4.45 9.36
CA LEU A 152 -12.54 5.78 8.95
C LEU A 152 -13.16 6.61 10.09
N ASP A 153 -13.71 5.94 11.10
CA ASP A 153 -14.45 6.52 12.23
C ASP A 153 -13.60 6.69 13.50
N ASP A 154 -12.34 6.23 13.48
CA ASP A 154 -11.39 6.40 14.57
C ASP A 154 -10.08 7.02 14.05
N PRO A 155 -9.83 8.30 14.30
CA PRO A 155 -8.62 8.99 13.84
C PRO A 155 -7.30 8.39 14.34
N ALA A 156 -7.31 7.77 15.52
CA ALA A 156 -6.14 7.13 16.13
C ALA A 156 -6.07 5.62 15.87
N GLY A 157 -7.16 5.04 15.38
CA GLY A 157 -7.24 3.61 15.12
C GLY A 157 -6.24 3.15 14.05
N THR A 158 -5.72 1.94 14.21
CA THR A 158 -4.71 1.37 13.31
C THR A 158 -5.26 0.25 12.42
N PHE A 159 -6.50 -0.20 12.64
CA PHE A 159 -7.10 -1.36 11.96
C PHE A 159 -6.29 -2.66 12.13
N ILE A 160 -5.49 -2.74 13.17
CA ILE A 160 -4.65 -3.89 13.54
C ILE A 160 -4.82 -4.10 15.04
N ALA A 161 -5.00 -5.34 15.48
CA ALA A 161 -5.13 -5.66 16.89
C ALA A 161 -3.83 -5.36 17.67
N ASP A 162 -3.94 -4.98 18.93
CA ASP A 162 -2.79 -4.61 19.75
C ASP A 162 -1.76 -5.74 19.84
N ASP A 163 -2.20 -6.99 19.99
CA ASP A 163 -1.32 -8.16 20.03
C ASP A 163 -0.56 -8.34 18.70
N ASP A 164 -1.21 -8.08 17.58
CA ASP A 164 -0.58 -8.12 16.26
C ASP A 164 0.44 -6.98 16.10
N LEU A 165 0.14 -5.77 16.58
CA LEU A 165 1.11 -4.65 16.58
C LEU A 165 2.34 -4.99 17.40
N VAL A 166 2.18 -5.63 18.56
CA VAL A 166 3.29 -6.12 19.40
C VAL A 166 4.12 -7.16 18.64
N ALA A 167 3.47 -8.11 17.96
CA ALA A 167 4.14 -9.14 17.18
C ALA A 167 4.88 -8.55 15.97
N ILE A 168 4.26 -7.59 15.27
CA ILE A 168 4.88 -6.85 14.15
C ILE A 168 6.12 -6.11 14.66
N ARG A 169 6.01 -5.35 15.76
CA ARG A 169 7.15 -4.63 16.34
C ARG A 169 8.31 -5.57 16.66
N ALA A 170 8.02 -6.69 17.36
CA ALA A 170 9.04 -7.66 17.71
C ALA A 170 9.74 -8.26 16.49
N ARG A 171 8.99 -8.48 15.39
CA ARG A 171 9.55 -8.94 14.12
C ARG A 171 10.44 -7.86 13.48
N LEU A 172 9.97 -6.61 13.41
CA LEU A 172 10.73 -5.50 12.83
C LEU A 172 12.06 -5.28 13.57
N ASP A 173 12.04 -5.38 14.91
CA ASP A 173 13.25 -5.25 15.72
C ASP A 173 14.24 -6.39 15.50
N ARG A 174 13.73 -7.64 15.42
CA ARG A 174 14.56 -8.82 15.21
C ARG A 174 15.27 -8.82 13.85
N ASP A 175 14.56 -8.41 12.79
CA ASP A 175 15.01 -8.54 11.41
C ASP A 175 15.57 -7.21 10.85
N ASP A 176 15.69 -6.19 11.70
CA ASP A 176 16.17 -4.84 11.37
C ASP A 176 15.41 -4.19 10.19
N VAL A 177 14.08 -4.34 10.17
CA VAL A 177 13.21 -3.77 9.15
C VAL A 177 12.54 -2.51 9.68
N GLU A 178 12.39 -1.49 8.84
CA GLU A 178 11.62 -0.29 9.13
C GLU A 178 10.35 -0.23 8.29
N VAL A 179 9.33 0.48 8.80
CA VAL A 179 8.09 0.80 8.09
C VAL A 179 8.14 2.27 7.71
N ARG A 180 8.05 2.59 6.43
CA ARG A 180 7.92 3.98 5.97
C ARG A 180 6.46 4.36 5.84
N ALA A 181 6.10 5.56 6.27
CA ALA A 181 4.72 6.03 6.21
C ALA A 181 4.64 7.50 5.79
N TYR A 182 3.67 7.82 4.94
CA TYR A 182 3.53 9.13 4.32
C TYR A 182 2.10 9.63 4.43
N ARG A 183 1.91 10.92 4.68
CA ARG A 183 0.61 11.62 4.63
C ARG A 183 0.81 13.11 4.41
N PHE A 184 -0.25 13.80 4.02
CA PHE A 184 -0.30 15.26 4.07
C PHE A 184 -0.71 15.76 5.46
N GLU A 185 -0.33 17.02 5.79
CA GLU A 185 -0.59 17.61 7.10
C GLU A 185 -2.10 17.75 7.38
N GLY A 186 -2.86 18.26 6.42
CA GLY A 186 -4.30 18.47 6.51
C GLY A 186 -5.16 17.30 6.06
N ASP A 187 -4.59 16.11 5.83
CA ASP A 187 -5.34 14.93 5.44
C ASP A 187 -6.37 14.52 6.50
N THR A 188 -7.66 14.60 6.14
CA THR A 188 -8.78 14.29 7.04
C THR A 188 -9.09 12.80 7.14
N TYR A 189 -8.59 11.98 6.22
CA TYR A 189 -8.74 10.52 6.22
C TYR A 189 -7.58 9.80 6.91
N CYS A 190 -6.38 10.41 6.85
CA CYS A 190 -5.19 9.94 7.56
C CYS A 190 -4.70 11.02 8.51
N GLN A 191 -5.36 11.15 9.66
CA GLN A 191 -5.07 12.21 10.62
C GLN A 191 -3.77 11.97 11.41
N ALA A 192 -3.21 13.04 11.99
CA ALA A 192 -2.00 13.00 12.81
C ALA A 192 -2.09 11.96 13.95
N ALA A 193 -3.25 11.86 14.59
CA ALA A 193 -3.48 10.92 15.69
C ALA A 193 -3.17 9.46 15.33
N ARG A 194 -3.39 9.05 14.08
CA ARG A 194 -3.02 7.70 13.60
C ARG A 194 -1.50 7.53 13.52
N PHE A 195 -0.78 8.52 13.03
CA PHE A 195 0.69 8.48 13.00
C PHE A 195 1.28 8.51 14.41
N ASP A 196 0.68 9.25 15.34
CA ASP A 196 1.08 9.25 16.75
C ASP A 196 0.88 7.87 17.39
N ALA A 197 -0.26 7.21 17.13
CA ALA A 197 -0.55 5.87 17.60
C ALA A 197 0.44 4.84 17.02
N LEU A 198 0.71 4.89 15.71
CA LEU A 198 1.68 4.01 15.05
C LEU A 198 3.11 4.27 15.56
N SER A 199 3.51 5.54 15.75
CA SER A 199 4.81 5.89 16.34
C SER A 199 4.95 5.34 17.76
N SER A 200 3.89 5.41 18.55
CA SER A 200 3.87 4.86 19.90
C SER A 200 3.99 3.33 19.92
N ALA A 201 3.32 2.65 18.99
CA ALA A 201 3.32 1.20 18.91
C ALA A 201 4.63 0.64 18.35
N LEU A 202 5.16 1.26 17.28
CA LEU A 202 6.29 0.74 16.51
C LEU A 202 7.63 1.41 16.85
N GLY A 203 7.62 2.55 17.57
CA GLY A 203 8.83 3.27 17.99
C GLY A 203 9.76 3.57 16.83
N ASP A 204 11.06 3.32 17.01
CA ASP A 204 12.10 3.64 16.02
C ASP A 204 12.00 2.83 14.72
N ARG A 205 11.10 1.85 14.64
CA ARG A 205 10.85 1.10 13.39
C ARG A 205 9.84 1.79 12.48
N PHE A 206 9.13 2.80 12.98
CA PHE A 206 8.20 3.60 12.19
C PHE A 206 8.87 4.89 11.73
N ARG A 207 8.91 5.12 10.43
CA ARG A 207 9.52 6.28 9.76
C ARG A 207 8.44 7.15 9.11
N PRO A 208 7.80 8.04 9.88
CA PRO A 208 6.77 8.91 9.33
C PRO A 208 7.37 10.09 8.55
N THR A 209 6.75 10.40 7.42
CA THR A 209 6.97 11.64 6.67
C THR A 209 5.63 12.36 6.51
N VAL A 210 5.57 13.60 6.93
CA VAL A 210 4.39 14.47 6.80
C VAL A 210 4.70 15.56 5.80
N LEU A 211 3.93 15.64 4.72
CA LEU A 211 4.08 16.66 3.69
C LEU A 211 3.16 17.84 3.97
N PRO A 212 3.61 19.07 3.68
CA PRO A 212 2.72 20.22 3.72
C PRO A 212 1.66 20.11 2.62
N ASP A 213 0.48 20.68 2.86
CA ASP A 213 -0.66 20.56 1.94
C ASP A 213 -0.43 21.21 0.58
N ASP A 214 0.40 22.27 0.54
CA ASP A 214 0.78 22.96 -0.70
C ASP A 214 1.76 22.17 -1.59
N ALA A 215 2.30 21.06 -1.10
CA ALA A 215 3.05 20.11 -1.93
C ALA A 215 2.16 19.21 -2.78
N ALA A 216 0.84 19.20 -2.52
CA ALA A 216 -0.10 18.41 -3.29
C ALA A 216 -0.39 19.08 -4.65
N GLY A 217 -0.45 18.27 -5.70
CA GLY A 217 -1.01 18.66 -6.98
C GLY A 217 -2.55 18.71 -6.94
N GLU A 218 -3.21 17.84 -7.68
CA GLU A 218 -4.66 17.74 -7.65
C GLU A 218 -5.14 17.07 -6.35
N VAL A 219 -6.27 17.54 -5.83
CA VAL A 219 -6.93 16.89 -4.69
C VAL A 219 -8.02 15.91 -5.12
N GLY A 220 -8.34 15.90 -6.41
CA GLY A 220 -9.31 15.02 -7.03
C GLY A 220 -10.70 15.11 -6.40
N TRP A 221 -11.43 14.01 -6.45
CA TRP A 221 -12.77 13.89 -5.86
C TRP A 221 -12.75 13.84 -4.31
N VAL A 222 -11.61 13.59 -3.71
CA VAL A 222 -11.41 13.52 -2.25
C VAL A 222 -11.56 14.91 -1.60
N GLY A 223 -11.21 15.97 -2.34
CA GLY A 223 -11.39 17.36 -1.94
C GLY A 223 -10.37 17.89 -0.93
N VAL A 224 -9.41 17.06 -0.52
CA VAL A 224 -8.28 17.41 0.35
C VAL A 224 -7.02 16.73 -0.17
N PRO A 225 -5.80 17.24 0.12
CA PRO A 225 -4.56 16.53 -0.13
C PRO A 225 -4.57 15.18 0.57
N HIS A 226 -4.42 14.08 -0.20
CA HIS A 226 -4.54 12.72 0.35
C HIS A 226 -3.62 11.73 -0.33
N SER A 227 -3.81 11.47 -1.63
CA SER A 227 -3.17 10.38 -2.39
C SER A 227 -1.73 10.71 -2.77
N VAL A 228 -0.79 10.52 -1.83
CA VAL A 228 0.60 11.03 -1.88
C VAL A 228 1.36 10.64 -3.15
N VAL A 229 1.24 9.40 -3.60
CA VAL A 229 2.00 8.86 -4.76
C VAL A 229 1.13 8.60 -6.00
N THR A 230 -0.11 9.05 -5.97
CA THR A 230 -1.09 8.88 -7.04
C THR A 230 -1.72 10.22 -7.42
N THR A 231 -2.99 10.47 -7.12
CA THR A 231 -3.72 11.67 -7.59
C THR A 231 -3.09 12.98 -7.15
N SER A 232 -2.58 13.08 -5.91
CA SER A 232 -1.97 14.33 -5.40
C SER A 232 -0.47 14.46 -5.70
N LEU A 233 0.10 13.53 -6.46
CA LEU A 233 1.50 13.58 -6.87
C LEU A 233 1.71 14.68 -7.93
N VAL A 234 2.68 15.55 -7.70
CA VAL A 234 3.28 16.43 -8.70
C VAL A 234 4.52 15.75 -9.26
N ASP A 235 4.43 15.23 -10.49
CA ASP A 235 5.52 14.47 -11.13
C ASP A 235 6.48 15.42 -11.86
N GLU A 236 7.08 16.35 -11.11
CA GLU A 236 8.07 17.28 -11.61
C GLU A 236 9.33 17.24 -10.73
N HIS A 237 10.49 17.42 -11.35
CA HIS A 237 11.76 17.42 -10.65
C HIS A 237 11.85 18.55 -9.63
N GLY A 238 12.14 18.20 -8.38
CA GLY A 238 12.25 19.15 -7.27
C GLY A 238 11.00 19.27 -6.42
N GLU A 239 9.88 18.69 -6.85
CA GLU A 239 8.65 18.64 -6.08
C GLU A 239 8.72 17.61 -4.96
N LEU A 240 8.12 17.93 -3.80
CA LEU A 240 8.21 17.09 -2.59
C LEU A 240 7.55 15.73 -2.78
N THR A 241 6.42 15.67 -3.47
CA THR A 241 5.72 14.40 -3.72
C THR A 241 6.48 13.52 -4.70
N ALA A 242 7.17 14.10 -5.71
CA ALA A 242 8.07 13.36 -6.59
C ALA A 242 9.26 12.81 -5.81
N ALA A 243 9.85 13.61 -4.90
CA ALA A 243 10.94 13.16 -4.04
C ALA A 243 10.52 12.00 -3.13
N VAL A 244 9.30 12.03 -2.59
CA VAL A 244 8.73 10.91 -1.81
C VAL A 244 8.55 9.65 -2.66
N ARG A 245 8.02 9.78 -3.88
CA ARG A 245 7.95 8.65 -4.81
C ARG A 245 9.32 8.02 -5.04
N ASP A 246 10.33 8.84 -5.32
CA ASP A 246 11.69 8.38 -5.60
C ASP A 246 12.31 7.72 -4.36
N GLU A 247 12.11 8.30 -3.17
CA GLU A 247 12.53 7.73 -1.89
C GLU A 247 11.90 6.34 -1.63
N ILE A 248 10.61 6.17 -1.94
CA ILE A 248 9.92 4.89 -1.79
C ILE A 248 10.52 3.85 -2.76
N ILE A 249 10.75 4.21 -4.01
CA ILE A 249 11.32 3.32 -5.00
C ILE A 249 12.76 2.94 -4.64
N GLU A 250 13.57 3.89 -4.17
CA GLU A 250 14.92 3.64 -3.69
C GLU A 250 14.91 2.73 -2.45
N PHE A 251 13.95 2.91 -1.54
CA PHE A 251 13.78 2.05 -0.38
C PHE A 251 13.48 0.60 -0.79
N PHE A 252 12.60 0.38 -1.77
CA PHE A 252 12.37 -0.95 -2.32
C PHE A 252 13.63 -1.53 -2.95
N ALA A 253 14.27 -0.78 -3.85
CA ALA A 253 15.47 -1.24 -4.55
C ALA A 253 16.56 -1.63 -3.55
N THR A 254 16.88 -0.78 -2.61
CA THR A 254 17.92 -1.01 -1.60
C THR A 254 17.59 -2.21 -0.71
N SER A 255 16.37 -2.28 -0.18
CA SER A 255 15.94 -3.37 0.71
C SER A 255 15.89 -4.73 0.00
N LEU A 256 15.67 -4.74 -1.31
CA LEU A 256 15.55 -5.95 -2.11
C LEU A 256 16.84 -6.29 -2.89
N GLY A 257 17.93 -5.57 -2.62
CA GLY A 257 19.25 -5.88 -3.16
C GLY A 257 19.46 -5.48 -4.62
N ILE A 258 18.65 -4.54 -5.14
CA ILE A 258 18.91 -3.92 -6.45
C ILE A 258 19.96 -2.83 -6.25
N PRO A 259 21.06 -2.84 -7.01
CA PRO A 259 22.07 -1.78 -6.92
C PRO A 259 21.45 -0.41 -7.25
N ALA A 260 21.84 0.62 -6.47
CA ALA A 260 21.49 1.99 -6.82
C ALA A 260 21.96 2.33 -8.23
N ILE A 261 21.11 2.90 -9.02
CA ILE A 261 21.38 3.32 -10.41
C ILE A 261 22.20 4.61 -10.40
#